data_4c937a7000e0bfd56f8b5fbddfa150dd
#
_entry.id   4c937a7000e0bfd56f8b5fbddfa150dd
#
_cell.length_a   1.000
_cell.length_b   1.000
_cell.length_c   1.000
_cell.angle_alpha   90.00
_cell.angle_beta   90.00
_cell.angle_gamma   90.00
#
_symmetry.space_group_name_H-M   'P 1'
#
loop_
_entity.id
_entity.type
_entity.pdbx_description
1 polymer ?
#
loop_
_entity_poly.entity_id
_entity_poly.type
_entity_poly.pdbx_seq_one_letter_code
_entity_poly.pdbx_strand_id
1 'polypeptide(L)'
;MDKTTFQNPDIVKFINEKFYAVKLDSERKTDITTPEKVYKYVKGVGKERGYHEMAAALTMGRLITLPSTVFLDETFRVLQPIPGYKNPETFEMIMTFYGDNHYKRTLFTLYQKSYVPLEQLKLKLISE
;
A
#
# COMPACT_ATOMS: atom_id res chain seq x y z
N MET A 1 0.22 10.66 -5.36
CA MET A 1 0.79 10.28 -4.06
C MET A 1 2.31 10.48 -4.00
N ASP A 2 3.03 10.31 -5.08
CA ASP A 2 4.49 10.49 -5.09
C ASP A 2 4.93 11.92 -4.72
N LYS A 3 4.16 12.93 -5.10
CA LYS A 3 4.49 14.34 -4.85
C LYS A 3 3.93 14.90 -3.54
N THR A 4 3.11 14.15 -2.85
CA THR A 4 2.41 14.59 -1.63
C THR A 4 2.62 13.61 -0.49
N THR A 5 1.84 12.55 -0.43
CA THR A 5 1.83 11.57 0.67
C THR A 5 3.21 10.94 0.89
N PHE A 6 3.89 10.50 -0.17
CA PHE A 6 5.21 9.88 -0.08
C PHE A 6 6.37 10.88 0.04
N GLN A 7 6.07 12.16 0.18
CA GLN A 7 7.05 13.20 0.54
C GLN A 7 6.93 13.64 2.00
N ASN A 8 5.92 13.16 2.72
CA ASN A 8 5.75 13.45 4.13
C ASN A 8 6.84 12.73 4.96
N PRO A 9 7.66 13.46 5.74
CA PRO A 9 8.79 12.84 6.46
C PRO A 9 8.39 11.75 7.44
N ASP A 10 7.28 11.89 8.13
CA ASP A 10 6.81 10.90 9.10
C ASP A 10 6.36 9.61 8.41
N ILE A 11 5.71 9.73 7.26
CA ILE A 11 5.29 8.60 6.44
C ILE A 11 6.51 7.87 5.89
N VAL A 12 7.47 8.60 5.32
CA VAL A 12 8.70 8.03 4.78
C VAL A 12 9.47 7.25 5.85
N LYS A 13 9.62 7.85 7.02
CA LYS A 13 10.30 7.20 8.14
C LYS A 13 9.61 5.91 8.56
N PHE A 14 8.29 5.95 8.73
CA PHE A 14 7.51 4.79 9.13
C PHE A 14 7.61 3.67 8.10
N ILE A 15 7.46 3.99 6.81
CA ILE A 15 7.58 3.01 5.73
C ILE A 15 8.96 2.33 5.76
N ASN A 16 10.03 3.12 5.90
CA ASN A 16 11.39 2.59 5.93
C ASN A 16 11.66 1.69 7.14
N GLU A 17 11.02 1.95 8.26
CA GLU A 17 11.17 1.15 9.48
C GLU A 17 10.33 -0.13 9.48
N LYS A 18 9.14 -0.10 8.88
CA LYS A 18 8.13 -1.16 9.04
C LYS A 18 7.86 -1.98 7.79
N PHE A 19 8.22 -1.50 6.62
CA PHE A 19 7.89 -2.13 5.35
C PHE A 19 9.09 -2.26 4.42
N TYR A 20 8.96 -3.19 3.48
CA TYR A 20 9.72 -3.17 2.23
C TYR A 20 8.83 -2.55 1.16
N ALA A 21 9.11 -1.29 0.81
CA ALA A 21 8.31 -0.57 -0.17
C ALA A 21 8.79 -0.89 -1.58
N VAL A 22 7.87 -1.30 -2.44
CA VAL A 22 8.15 -1.60 -3.84
C VAL A 22 7.16 -0.84 -4.71
N LYS A 23 7.68 -0.16 -5.74
CA LYS A 23 6.85 0.49 -6.74
C LYS A 23 6.71 -0.44 -7.94
N LEU A 24 5.47 -0.74 -8.32
CA LEU A 24 5.16 -1.55 -9.48
C LEU A 24 4.45 -0.70 -10.53
N ASP A 25 4.99 -0.68 -11.75
CA ASP A 25 4.30 -0.13 -12.90
C ASP A 25 3.27 -1.15 -13.40
N SER A 26 1.99 -0.81 -13.30
CA SER A 26 0.89 -1.69 -13.73
C SER A 26 0.87 -1.96 -15.23
N GLU A 27 1.57 -1.15 -16.01
CA GLU A 27 1.71 -1.31 -17.46
C GLU A 27 3.11 -1.79 -17.87
N ARG A 28 3.88 -2.31 -16.91
CA ARG A 28 5.21 -2.89 -17.17
C ARG A 28 5.12 -3.97 -18.23
N LYS A 29 5.96 -3.88 -19.24
CA LYS A 29 5.95 -4.80 -20.41
C LYS A 29 6.90 -5.96 -20.28
N THR A 30 7.83 -5.93 -19.31
CA THR A 30 8.77 -7.02 -19.08
C THR A 30 8.22 -8.00 -18.05
N ASP A 31 8.58 -9.27 -18.19
CA ASP A 31 8.13 -10.33 -17.29
C ASP A 31 8.66 -10.12 -15.88
N ILE A 32 7.87 -10.57 -14.89
CA ILE A 32 8.30 -10.69 -13.50
C ILE A 32 8.26 -12.17 -13.13
N THR A 33 9.42 -12.74 -12.85
CA THR A 33 9.56 -14.16 -12.50
C THR A 33 9.60 -14.32 -11.00
N THR A 34 8.73 -15.19 -10.47
CA THR A 34 8.75 -15.64 -9.08
C THR A 34 9.05 -17.15 -9.07
N PRO A 35 9.39 -17.74 -7.91
CA PRO A 35 9.59 -19.19 -7.83
C PRO A 35 8.39 -20.02 -8.28
N GLU A 36 7.20 -19.48 -8.18
CA GLU A 36 5.96 -20.21 -8.48
C GLU A 36 5.43 -19.95 -9.88
N LYS A 37 5.69 -18.77 -10.44
CA LYS A 37 5.04 -18.36 -11.69
C LYS A 37 5.80 -17.22 -12.36
N VAL A 38 5.66 -17.13 -13.69
CA VAL A 38 6.07 -15.97 -14.49
C VAL A 38 4.84 -15.13 -14.76
N TYR A 39 4.88 -13.87 -14.34
CA TYR A 39 3.81 -12.88 -14.57
C TYR A 39 4.18 -12.04 -15.78
N LYS A 40 3.25 -11.93 -16.72
CA LYS A 40 3.46 -11.28 -18.01
C LYS A 40 2.57 -10.05 -18.20
N TYR A 41 2.97 -9.20 -19.13
CA TYR A 41 2.11 -8.11 -19.59
C TYR A 41 1.00 -8.66 -20.48
N VAL A 42 -0.22 -8.19 -20.24
CA VAL A 42 -1.40 -8.51 -21.05
C VAL A 42 -1.76 -7.30 -21.89
N LYS A 43 -1.71 -7.44 -23.21
CA LYS A 43 -2.03 -6.36 -24.14
C LYS A 43 -3.51 -6.02 -24.06
N GLY A 44 -3.83 -4.72 -24.09
CA GLY A 44 -5.21 -4.25 -24.13
C GLY A 44 -5.87 -4.56 -25.47
N VAL A 45 -7.19 -4.67 -25.45
CA VAL A 45 -8.03 -4.92 -26.63
C VAL A 45 -8.89 -3.70 -26.91
N GLY A 46 -8.83 -3.18 -28.13
CA GLY A 46 -9.57 -1.99 -28.52
C GLY A 46 -9.13 -0.74 -27.74
N LYS A 47 -10.05 -0.12 -27.03
CA LYS A 47 -9.77 1.05 -26.17
C LYS A 47 -9.30 0.69 -24.76
N GLU A 48 -9.29 -0.59 -24.42
CA GLU A 48 -8.85 -1.05 -23.12
C GLU A 48 -7.33 -0.94 -22.99
N ARG A 49 -6.86 -0.50 -21.83
CA ARG A 49 -5.44 -0.48 -21.51
C ARG A 49 -4.95 -1.89 -21.22
N GLY A 50 -3.70 -2.16 -21.62
CA GLY A 50 -3.01 -3.34 -21.14
C GLY A 50 -2.67 -3.24 -19.67
N TYR A 51 -2.32 -4.37 -19.07
CA TYR A 51 -1.94 -4.44 -17.66
C TYR A 51 -0.92 -5.56 -17.42
N HIS A 52 -0.18 -5.47 -16.33
CA HIS A 52 0.70 -6.54 -15.92
C HIS A 52 -0.06 -7.54 -15.02
N GLU A 53 0.14 -8.83 -15.27
CA GLU A 53 -0.52 -9.88 -14.48
C GLU A 53 -0.21 -9.79 -12.98
N MET A 54 1.00 -9.33 -12.61
CA MET A 54 1.35 -9.12 -11.20
C MET A 54 0.45 -8.06 -10.55
N ALA A 55 0.15 -6.97 -11.25
CA ALA A 55 -0.75 -5.94 -10.75
C ALA A 55 -2.16 -6.49 -10.56
N ALA A 56 -2.65 -7.30 -11.51
CA ALA A 56 -3.96 -7.95 -11.39
C ALA A 56 -4.00 -8.92 -10.20
N ALA A 57 -2.95 -9.71 -10.00
CA ALA A 57 -2.86 -10.64 -8.88
C ALA A 57 -2.87 -9.92 -7.53
N LEU A 58 -2.10 -8.83 -7.41
CA LEU A 58 -2.03 -8.05 -6.17
C LEU A 58 -3.34 -7.33 -5.84
N THR A 59 -4.11 -6.96 -6.86
CA THR A 59 -5.42 -6.32 -6.67
C THR A 59 -6.58 -7.32 -6.66
N MET A 60 -6.28 -8.62 -6.58
CA MET A 60 -7.25 -9.71 -6.54
C MET A 60 -8.18 -9.76 -7.77
N GLY A 61 -7.63 -9.43 -8.94
CA GLY A 61 -8.38 -9.46 -10.20
C GLY A 61 -9.43 -8.36 -10.37
N ARG A 62 -9.47 -7.40 -9.46
CA ARG A 62 -10.35 -6.23 -9.60
C ARG A 62 -9.77 -5.26 -10.61
N LEU A 63 -10.62 -4.39 -11.16
CA LEU A 63 -10.15 -3.32 -12.03
C LEU A 63 -9.05 -2.52 -11.34
N ILE A 64 -7.92 -2.38 -12.04
CA ILE A 64 -6.76 -1.66 -11.49
C ILE A 64 -7.08 -0.18 -11.47
N THR A 65 -7.24 0.37 -10.27
CA THR A 65 -7.41 1.80 -10.03
C THR A 65 -6.06 2.37 -9.63
N LEU A 66 -5.61 3.41 -10.31
CA LEU A 66 -4.32 4.06 -10.01
C LEU A 66 -4.52 5.42 -9.35
N PRO A 67 -3.71 5.76 -8.36
CA PRO A 67 -2.75 4.89 -7.70
C PRO A 67 -3.46 3.85 -6.84
N SER A 68 -2.78 2.75 -6.56
CA SER A 68 -3.27 1.73 -5.64
C SER A 68 -2.13 1.27 -4.74
N THR A 69 -2.43 1.05 -3.48
CA THR A 69 -1.47 0.53 -2.51
C THR A 69 -1.93 -0.85 -2.06
N VAL A 70 -1.02 -1.81 -2.04
CA VAL A 70 -1.34 -3.17 -1.60
C VAL A 70 -0.44 -3.55 -0.44
N PHE A 71 -1.05 -3.95 0.67
CA PHE A 71 -0.32 -4.43 1.84
C PHE A 71 -0.22 -5.95 1.80
N LEU A 72 0.99 -6.44 2.03
CA LEU A 72 1.29 -7.87 2.10
C LEU A 72 1.82 -8.20 3.50
N ASP A 73 1.58 -9.44 3.95
CA ASP A 73 2.18 -9.93 5.19
C ASP A 73 3.59 -10.48 4.95
N GLU A 74 4.23 -11.01 5.99
CA GLU A 74 5.59 -11.57 5.94
C GLU A 74 5.70 -12.80 5.04
N THR A 75 4.58 -13.44 4.71
CA THR A 75 4.51 -14.60 3.80
C THR A 75 4.11 -14.21 2.39
N PHE A 76 4.07 -12.91 2.09
CA PHE A 76 3.67 -12.33 0.81
C PHE A 76 2.19 -12.56 0.46
N ARG A 77 1.36 -12.81 1.44
CA ARG A 77 -0.09 -12.83 1.25
C ARG A 77 -0.63 -11.42 1.14
N VAL A 78 -1.55 -11.20 0.22
CA VAL A 78 -2.27 -9.93 0.10
C VAL A 78 -3.20 -9.77 1.30
N LEU A 79 -2.94 -8.72 2.10
CA LEU A 79 -3.81 -8.36 3.22
C LEU A 79 -4.97 -7.52 2.74
N GLN A 80 -4.66 -6.43 2.03
CA GLN A 80 -5.70 -5.53 1.52
C GLN A 80 -5.16 -4.64 0.39
N PRO A 81 -5.81 -4.66 -0.77
CA PRO A 81 -5.63 -3.60 -1.77
C PRO A 81 -6.38 -2.35 -1.33
N ILE A 82 -5.71 -1.20 -1.44
CA ILE A 82 -6.30 0.11 -1.13
C ILE A 82 -6.31 0.93 -2.42
N PRO A 83 -7.43 0.99 -3.14
CA PRO A 83 -7.49 1.72 -4.40
C PRO A 83 -7.58 3.22 -4.18
N GLY A 84 -7.00 3.97 -5.11
CA GLY A 84 -7.15 5.41 -5.20
C GLY A 84 -6.16 6.21 -4.36
N TYR A 85 -6.16 7.51 -4.64
CA TYR A 85 -5.33 8.46 -3.91
C TYR A 85 -5.74 8.55 -2.45
N LYS A 86 -4.74 8.57 -1.56
CA LYS A 86 -4.91 8.84 -0.14
C LYS A 86 -4.01 10.00 0.26
N ASN A 87 -4.59 11.00 0.93
CA ASN A 87 -3.81 12.11 1.47
C ASN A 87 -2.93 11.62 2.63
N PRO A 88 -1.94 12.43 3.07
CA PRO A 88 -1.02 11.99 4.12
C PRO A 88 -1.72 11.52 5.41
N GLU A 89 -2.74 12.21 5.87
CA GLU A 89 -3.44 11.85 7.13
C GLU A 89 -4.15 10.51 7.02
N THR A 90 -4.88 10.30 5.94
CA THR A 90 -5.60 9.04 5.71
C THR A 90 -4.63 7.88 5.48
N PHE A 91 -3.58 8.10 4.69
CA PHE A 91 -2.59 7.07 4.42
C PHE A 91 -1.84 6.66 5.69
N GLU A 92 -1.45 7.63 6.51
CA GLU A 92 -0.79 7.37 7.79
C GLU A 92 -1.62 6.44 8.69
N MET A 93 -2.90 6.71 8.82
CA MET A 93 -3.80 5.87 9.59
C MET A 93 -3.87 4.44 9.05
N ILE A 94 -3.96 4.29 7.73
CA ILE A 94 -4.03 2.97 7.08
C ILE A 94 -2.70 2.22 7.25
N MET A 95 -1.58 2.86 6.96
CA MET A 95 -0.27 2.19 7.02
C MET A 95 0.14 1.79 8.43
N THR A 96 -0.22 2.59 9.45
CA THR A 96 0.07 2.25 10.84
C THR A 96 -0.77 1.08 11.31
N PHE A 97 -2.01 0.97 10.83
CA PHE A 97 -2.87 -0.17 11.10
C PHE A 97 -2.22 -1.50 10.66
N TYR A 98 -1.62 -1.51 9.48
CA TYR A 98 -0.91 -2.70 8.98
C TYR A 98 0.50 -2.83 9.51
N GLY A 99 1.29 -1.76 9.52
CA GLY A 99 2.70 -1.78 9.89
C GLY A 99 2.96 -2.11 11.35
N ASP A 100 2.08 -1.71 12.26
CA ASP A 100 2.16 -2.03 13.69
C ASP A 100 1.31 -3.23 14.08
N ASN A 101 0.87 -4.01 13.10
CA ASN A 101 0.12 -5.26 13.30
C ASN A 101 -1.22 -5.09 14.04
N HIS A 102 -1.80 -3.90 14.03
CA HIS A 102 -3.13 -3.67 14.63
C HIS A 102 -4.21 -4.52 13.95
N TYR A 103 -4.07 -4.77 12.65
CA TYR A 103 -5.01 -5.60 11.88
C TYR A 103 -5.16 -7.01 12.43
N LYS A 104 -4.16 -7.51 13.18
CA LYS A 104 -4.21 -8.83 13.81
C LYS A 104 -5.04 -8.86 15.08
N ARG A 105 -5.37 -7.70 15.64
CA ARG A 105 -5.98 -7.58 16.97
C ARG A 105 -7.32 -6.84 16.98
N THR A 106 -7.59 -6.00 15.99
CA THR A 106 -8.77 -5.15 15.97
C THR A 106 -9.25 -4.87 14.57
N LEU A 107 -10.51 -4.44 14.45
CA LEU A 107 -11.08 -4.00 13.19
C LEU A 107 -10.64 -2.58 12.87
N PHE A 108 -10.50 -2.26 11.59
CA PHE A 108 -10.09 -0.93 11.14
C PHE A 108 -11.03 0.17 11.66
N THR A 109 -12.33 -0.08 11.69
CA THR A 109 -13.31 0.90 12.19
C THR A 109 -13.08 1.27 13.66
N LEU A 110 -12.69 0.30 14.48
CA LEU A 110 -12.35 0.55 15.89
C LEU A 110 -11.02 1.27 16.03
N TYR A 111 -10.03 0.86 15.24
CA TYR A 111 -8.72 1.53 15.21
C TYR A 111 -8.86 3.00 14.80
N GLN A 112 -9.68 3.28 13.80
CA GLN A 112 -9.94 4.62 13.31
C GLN A 112 -10.47 5.54 14.41
N LYS A 113 -11.33 5.04 15.27
CA LYS A 113 -11.91 5.83 16.37
C LYS A 113 -10.89 6.23 17.44
N SER A 114 -9.87 5.43 17.64
CA SER A 114 -8.85 5.66 18.67
C SER A 114 -7.51 6.12 18.10
N TYR A 115 -7.44 6.38 16.80
CA TYR A 115 -6.19 6.73 16.13
C TYR A 115 -5.65 8.09 16.61
N VAL A 116 -4.35 8.09 16.93
CA VAL A 116 -3.60 9.31 17.27
C VAL A 116 -2.50 9.49 16.23
N PRO A 117 -2.47 10.64 15.51
CA PRO A 117 -1.43 10.91 14.52
C PRO A 117 -0.02 10.84 15.09
N LEU A 118 0.93 10.39 14.28
CA LEU A 118 2.34 10.25 14.66
C LEU A 118 2.93 11.58 15.15
N GLU A 119 2.54 12.68 14.53
CA GLU A 119 2.97 14.01 14.93
C GLU A 119 2.56 14.34 16.37
N GLN A 120 1.33 14.02 16.76
CA GLN A 120 0.84 14.21 18.12
C GLN A 120 1.54 13.31 19.12
N LEU A 121 1.88 12.09 18.75
CA LEU A 121 2.65 11.18 19.60
C LEU A 121 4.05 11.72 19.88
N LYS A 122 4.71 12.31 18.87
CA LYS A 122 6.00 12.98 19.06
C LYS A 122 5.93 14.13 20.04
N LEU A 123 4.92 14.99 19.89
CA LEU A 123 4.71 16.13 20.81
C LEU A 123 4.46 15.66 22.23
N LYS A 124 3.70 14.59 22.40
CA LYS A 124 3.42 14.01 23.72
C LYS A 124 4.69 13.46 24.38
N LEU A 125 5.55 12.78 23.62
CA LEU A 125 6.82 12.26 24.12
C LEU A 125 7.79 13.38 24.51
N ILE A 126 7.79 14.50 23.80
CA ILE A 126 8.64 15.67 24.11
C ILE A 126 8.13 16.40 25.35
N SER A 127 6.82 16.48 25.56
CA SER A 127 6.21 17.18 26.68
C SER A 127 6.24 16.40 28.00
N GLU A 128 6.46 15.12 27.96
CA GLU A 128 6.64 14.25 29.13
C GLU A 128 8.11 14.14 29.52
#